data_1a6e665561e29d98356657b7df29b274
#
_entry.id   1a6e665561e29d98356657b7df29b274
#
_cell.length_a   1.000
_cell.length_b   1.000
_cell.length_c   1.000
_cell.angle_alpha   90.00
_cell.angle_beta   90.00
_cell.angle_gamma   90.00
#
_symmetry.space_group_name_H-M   'P 1'
#
loop_
_entity.id
_entity.type
_entity.pdbx_description
1 polymer ?
#
loop_
_entity_poly.entity_id
_entity_poly.type
_entity_poly.pdbx_seq_one_letter_code
_entity_poly.pdbx_strand_id
1 'polypeptide(L)' 'MFVKDSVRMFNTVKKQELQTEELFWTRKDSVIFTNKLVIIKTPKVMLYGDGIRAKQDFSSYKFIKPKGKFDLD' A
#
# COMPACT_ATOMS: atom_id res chain seq x y z
N MET A 1 -8.75 -2.30 13.10
CA MET A 1 -9.51 -3.02 12.08
C MET A 1 -8.56 -3.87 11.25
N PHE A 2 -8.99 -5.09 10.93
CA PHE A 2 -8.18 -6.05 10.17
C PHE A 2 -8.99 -6.51 8.96
N VAL A 3 -8.39 -6.42 7.80
CA VAL A 3 -9.02 -6.87 6.56
C VAL A 3 -8.14 -7.92 5.90
N LYS A 4 -8.74 -9.01 5.45
CA LYS A 4 -8.05 -10.12 4.83
C LYS A 4 -8.72 -10.47 3.50
N ASP A 5 -8.00 -11.19 2.65
CA ASP A 5 -8.47 -11.69 1.36
C ASP A 5 -8.58 -10.61 0.29
N SER A 6 -7.44 -10.29 -0.30
CA SER A 6 -7.36 -9.44 -1.49
C SER A 6 -7.87 -8.01 -1.24
N VAL A 7 -7.18 -7.32 -0.37
CA VAL A 7 -7.49 -5.91 -0.10
C VAL A 7 -7.01 -5.06 -1.27
N ARG A 8 -7.90 -4.20 -1.74
CA ARG A 8 -7.57 -3.25 -2.80
C ARG A 8 -8.08 -1.87 -2.41
N MET A 9 -7.19 -0.90 -2.45
CA MET A 9 -7.52 0.49 -2.16
C MET A 9 -7.09 1.37 -3.33
N PHE A 10 -7.91 2.34 -3.68
CA PHE A 10 -7.65 3.21 -4.81
C PHE A 10 -7.81 4.67 -4.40
N ASN A 11 -6.80 5.47 -4.71
CA ASN A 11 -6.83 6.91 -4.48
C ASN A 11 -7.03 7.61 -5.83
N THR A 12 -8.22 8.19 -6.03
CA THR A 12 -8.57 8.82 -7.29
C THR A 12 -7.80 10.10 -7.56
N VAL A 13 -7.45 10.82 -6.52
CA VAL A 13 -6.74 12.09 -6.67
C VAL A 13 -5.33 11.87 -7.18
N LYS A 14 -4.62 10.90 -6.58
CA LYS A 14 -3.24 10.60 -6.96
C LYS A 14 -3.14 9.48 -7.97
N LYS A 15 -4.25 8.87 -8.32
CA LYS A 15 -4.32 7.73 -9.25
C LYS A 15 -3.40 6.60 -8.80
N GLN A 16 -3.43 6.31 -7.52
CA GLN A 16 -2.63 5.24 -6.92
C GLN A 16 -3.52 4.10 -6.49
N GLU A 17 -3.05 2.89 -6.68
CA GLU A 17 -3.76 1.69 -6.25
C GLU A 17 -2.85 0.88 -5.35
N LEU A 18 -3.38 0.46 -4.21
CA LEU A 18 -2.68 -0.43 -3.29
C LEU A 18 -3.39 -1.77 -3.26
N GLN A 19 -2.62 -2.86 -3.42
CA GLN A 19 -3.14 -4.22 -3.36
C GLN A 19 -2.33 -5.00 -2.33
N THR A 20 -3.02 -5.73 -1.47
CA THR A 20 -2.38 -6.59 -0.49
C THR A 20 -3.35 -7.70 -0.07
N GLU A 21 -2.82 -8.75 0.54
CA GLU A 21 -3.66 -9.85 1.04
C GLU A 21 -4.28 -9.52 2.38
N GLU A 22 -3.59 -8.76 3.21
CA GLU A 22 -4.06 -8.40 4.54
C GLU A 22 -3.74 -6.95 4.81
N LEU A 23 -4.57 -6.31 5.61
CA LEU A 23 -4.36 -4.92 5.97
C LEU A 23 -4.81 -4.69 7.40
N PHE A 24 -3.95 -4.07 8.18
CA PHE A 24 -4.25 -3.63 9.54
C PHE A 24 -4.41 -2.13 9.54
N TRP A 25 -5.43 -1.66 10.21
CA TRP A 25 -5.71 -0.24 10.31
C TRP A 25 -5.74 0.16 11.78
N THR A 26 -4.91 1.14 12.13
CA THR A 26 -4.82 1.67 13.47
C THR A 26 -5.53 3.02 13.52
N ARG A 27 -6.65 3.08 14.20
CA ARG A 27 -7.43 4.32 14.30
C ARG A 27 -6.68 5.41 15.05
N LYS A 28 -5.95 5.01 16.08
CA LYS A 28 -5.27 5.94 16.97
C LYS A 28 -4.28 6.83 16.21
N ASP A 29 -3.54 6.24 15.29
CA ASP A 29 -2.50 6.94 14.55
C ASP A 29 -2.88 7.21 13.11
N SER A 30 -4.08 6.79 12.69
CA SER A 30 -4.53 6.90 11.31
C SER A 30 -3.54 6.28 10.33
N VAL A 31 -2.97 5.15 10.72
CA VAL A 31 -1.94 4.44 9.95
C VAL A 31 -2.46 3.08 9.54
N ILE A 32 -2.17 2.70 8.31
CA ILE A 32 -2.41 1.35 7.82
C ILE A 32 -1.07 0.65 7.65
N PHE A 33 -1.04 -0.65 7.94
CA PHE A 33 0.19 -1.43 7.78
C PHE A 33 -0.13 -2.88 7.51
N THR A 34 0.84 -3.58 6.93
CA THR A 34 0.76 -5.01 6.70
C THR A 34 2.17 -5.60 6.63
N ASN A 35 2.27 -6.91 6.90
CA ASN A 35 3.52 -7.66 6.77
C ASN A 35 3.55 -8.48 5.49
N LYS A 36 2.46 -8.49 4.74
CA LYS A 36 2.34 -9.31 3.54
C LYS A 36 2.78 -8.54 2.30
N LEU A 37 2.85 -9.23 1.17
CA LEU A 37 3.20 -8.60 -0.09
C LEU A 37 2.25 -7.47 -0.41
N VAL A 38 2.81 -6.34 -0.79
CA VAL A 38 2.05 -5.15 -1.14
C VAL A 38 2.49 -4.69 -2.52
N ILE A 39 1.52 -4.33 -3.34
CA ILE A 39 1.76 -3.76 -4.65
C ILE A 39 1.11 -2.38 -4.71
N ILE A 40 1.89 -1.37 -5.05
CA ILE A 40 1.38 -0.03 -5.25
C ILE A 40 1.57 0.33 -6.72
N LYS A 41 0.46 0.61 -7.39
CA LYS A 41 0.46 1.00 -8.79
C LYS A 41 0.21 2.49 -8.93
N THR A 42 1.03 3.15 -9.72
CA THR A 42 0.81 4.52 -10.14
C THR A 42 0.80 4.55 -11.67
N PRO A 43 0.42 5.67 -12.30
CA PRO A 43 0.43 5.73 -13.77
C PRO A 43 1.79 5.52 -14.42
N LYS A 44 2.87 5.75 -13.69
CA LYS A 44 4.21 5.69 -14.27
C LYS A 44 5.05 4.55 -13.72
N VAL A 45 4.69 4.00 -12.55
CA VAL A 45 5.56 3.05 -11.90
C VAL A 45 4.73 2.09 -11.06
N MET A 46 5.24 0.87 -10.91
CA MET A 46 4.67 -0.12 -10.02
C MET A 46 5.72 -0.49 -8.97
N LEU A 47 5.36 -0.34 -7.72
CA LEU A 47 6.25 -0.66 -6.59
C LEU A 47 5.71 -1.88 -5.85
N TYR A 48 6.59 -2.73 -5.38
CA TYR A 48 6.16 -3.85 -4.56
C TYR A 48 7.20 -4.18 -3.50
N GLY A 49 6.73 -4.78 -2.43
CA GLY A 49 7.58 -5.16 -1.31
C GLY A 49 6.83 -5.96 -0.27
N ASP A 50 7.56 -6.49 0.69
CA ASP A 50 6.99 -7.21 1.82
C ASP A 50 6.75 -6.22 2.96
N GLY A 51 5.48 -5.91 3.18
CA GLY A 51 5.11 -5.00 4.24
C GLY A 51 5.14 -3.55 3.85
N ILE A 52 4.19 -2.81 4.38
CA ILE A 52 4.10 -1.37 4.15
C ILE A 52 3.53 -0.72 5.40
N ARG A 53 3.91 0.52 5.61
CA ARG A 53 3.32 1.38 6.62
C ARG A 53 3.00 2.70 5.94
N ALA A 54 1.74 3.09 6.00
CA ALA A 54 1.28 4.27 5.29
C ALA A 54 0.25 5.03 6.10
N LYS A 55 0.14 6.32 5.86
CA LYS A 55 -0.96 7.08 6.42
C LYS A 55 -2.25 6.71 5.69
N GLN A 56 -3.37 6.88 6.40
CA GLN A 56 -4.68 6.48 5.90
C GLN A 56 -5.02 7.13 4.55
N ASP A 57 -4.56 8.33 4.31
CA ASP A 57 -4.82 9.07 3.08
C ASP A 57 -3.72 8.91 2.03
N PHE A 58 -2.72 8.08 2.30
CA PHE A 58 -1.57 7.87 1.43
C PHE A 58 -0.73 9.12 1.17
N SER A 59 -0.82 10.11 2.06
CA SER A 59 0.04 11.28 1.95
C SER A 59 1.51 10.93 2.16
N SER A 60 1.78 9.86 2.89
CA SER A 60 3.12 9.30 2.98
C SER A 60 3.04 7.80 3.22
N TYR A 61 4.01 7.06 2.71
CA TYR A 61 4.10 5.63 2.91
C TYR A 61 5.54 5.18 2.85
N LYS A 62 5.80 4.01 3.43
CA LYS A 62 7.14 3.45 3.46
C LYS A 62 7.05 1.93 3.44
N PHE A 63 7.79 1.30 2.56
CA PHE A 63 7.91 -0.15 2.54
C PHE A 63 8.83 -0.60 3.66
N ILE A 64 8.44 -1.69 4.34
CA ILE A 64 9.27 -2.28 5.38
C ILE A 64 10.42 -3.03 4.73
N LYS A 65 10.12 -3.83 3.71
CA LYS A 65 11.12 -4.56 2.93
C LYS A 65 10.84 -4.37 1.44
N PRO A 66 11.31 -3.28 0.84
CA PRO A 66 11.06 -3.07 -0.59
C PRO A 66 11.74 -4.17 -1.41
N LYS A 67 11.02 -4.71 -2.39
CA LYS A 67 11.54 -5.78 -3.25
C LYS A 67 11.85 -5.30 -4.65
N GLY A 68 11.07 -4.38 -5.19
CA GLY A 68 11.31 -3.98 -6.55
C GLY A 68 10.45 -2.82 -7.02
N LYS A 69 10.79 -2.38 -8.20
CA LYS A 69 10.13 -1.26 -8.86
C LYS A 69 10.12 -1.53 -10.35
N PHE A 70 8.96 -1.37 -10.98
CA PHE A 70 8.84 -1.44 -12.43
C PHE A 70 8.37 -0.09 -12.96
N ASP A 71 9.09 0.42 -13.93
CA ASP A 71 8.68 1.61 -14.65
C ASP A 71 7.69 1.19 -15.74
N LEU A 72 6.47 1.75 -15.69
CA LEU A 72 5.41 1.41 -16.61
C LEU A 72 5.38 2.33 -17.83
N ASP A 73 6.20 3.34 -17.83
CA ASP A 73 6.25 4.32 -18.91
C ASP A 73 7.54 4.18 -19.75
#